data_bf56a73c790b72b2329b7a89f6d68bba
#
_entry.id   bf56a73c790b72b2329b7a89f6d68bba
#
_cell.length_a   1.000
_cell.length_b   1.000
_cell.length_c   1.000
_cell.angle_alpha   90.00
_cell.angle_beta   90.00
_cell.angle_gamma   90.00
#
_symmetry.space_group_name_H-M   'P 1'
#
loop_
_entity.id
_entity.type
_entity.pdbx_description
1 polymer ?
#
loop_
_entity_poly.entity_id
_entity_poly.type
_entity_poly.pdbx_seq_one_letter_code
_entity_poly.pdbx_strand_id
1 'polypeptide(L)'
;MKKNRKFVSLLVLAVLSLILLTGCGEKKWPMQVTVVNRTTCPIADIRLSLASEEDWGPNRIETVLEEGESVEIDLGEYTEEELNAGFNLQFYGEDDEPVNPDYEASNPIFFDNGDYFILAPA
;
A
#
# COMPACT_ATOMS: atom_id res chain seq x y z
N MET A 1 -41.93 -16.87 26.73
CA MET A 1 -41.09 -15.69 26.57
C MET A 1 -39.62 -15.97 26.81
N LYS A 2 -39.27 -16.63 27.88
CA LYS A 2 -37.85 -16.95 28.16
C LYS A 2 -37.18 -17.85 27.09
N LYS A 3 -37.92 -18.77 26.48
CA LYS A 3 -37.44 -19.65 25.44
C LYS A 3 -37.12 -18.88 24.16
N ASN A 4 -37.91 -17.86 23.84
CA ASN A 4 -37.69 -17.08 22.64
C ASN A 4 -36.42 -16.22 22.73
N ARG A 5 -36.11 -15.71 23.90
CA ARG A 5 -34.89 -14.92 24.13
C ARG A 5 -33.62 -15.75 23.95
N LYS A 6 -33.62 -16.97 24.46
CA LYS A 6 -32.48 -17.87 24.33
C LYS A 6 -32.28 -18.29 22.87
N PHE A 7 -33.36 -18.51 22.17
CA PHE A 7 -33.31 -18.87 20.75
C PHE A 7 -32.77 -17.76 19.89
N VAL A 8 -33.19 -16.52 20.13
CA VAL A 8 -32.66 -15.35 19.41
C VAL A 8 -31.19 -15.13 19.66
N SER A 9 -30.74 -15.32 20.91
CA SER A 9 -29.32 -15.21 21.25
C SER A 9 -28.46 -16.23 20.51
N LEU A 10 -28.93 -17.47 20.42
CA LEU A 10 -28.23 -18.52 19.69
C LEU A 10 -28.13 -18.22 18.20
N LEU A 11 -29.18 -17.67 17.63
CA LEU A 11 -29.22 -17.30 16.23
C LEU A 11 -28.24 -16.17 15.91
N VAL A 12 -28.16 -15.17 16.75
CA VAL A 12 -27.23 -14.05 16.63
C VAL A 12 -25.79 -14.55 16.71
N LEU A 13 -25.48 -15.44 17.64
CA LEU A 13 -24.14 -16.02 17.77
C LEU A 13 -23.75 -16.83 16.54
N ALA A 14 -24.68 -17.60 15.97
CA ALA A 14 -24.42 -18.35 14.74
C ALA A 14 -24.09 -17.44 13.56
N VAL A 15 -24.81 -16.33 13.40
CA VAL A 15 -24.57 -15.36 12.35
C VAL A 15 -23.21 -14.68 12.52
N LEU A 16 -22.87 -14.30 13.75
CA LEU A 16 -21.56 -13.72 14.05
C LEU A 16 -20.42 -14.69 13.73
N SER A 17 -20.58 -15.98 14.05
CA SER A 17 -19.59 -16.98 13.71
C SER A 17 -19.39 -17.15 12.22
N LEU A 18 -20.47 -17.10 11.46
CA LEU A 18 -20.40 -17.16 10.00
C LEU A 18 -19.67 -15.95 9.40
N ILE A 19 -19.93 -14.77 9.90
CA ILE A 19 -19.26 -13.54 9.45
C ILE A 19 -17.76 -13.63 9.75
N LEU A 20 -17.37 -14.10 10.92
CA LEU A 20 -15.97 -14.29 11.28
C LEU A 20 -15.27 -15.32 10.39
N LEU A 21 -15.95 -16.41 10.06
CA LEU A 21 -15.39 -17.43 9.17
C LEU A 21 -15.19 -16.91 7.76
N THR A 22 -16.13 -16.14 7.22
CA THR A 22 -16.00 -15.55 5.90
C THR A 22 -14.96 -14.43 5.89
N GLY A 23 -14.83 -13.68 6.99
CA GLY A 23 -13.82 -12.63 7.13
C GLY A 23 -12.40 -13.16 7.28
N CYS A 24 -12.24 -14.40 7.75
CA CYS A 24 -10.93 -15.04 7.88
C CYS A 24 -10.41 -15.65 6.57
N GLY A 25 -11.19 -15.62 5.48
CA GLY A 25 -10.80 -16.17 4.20
C GLY A 25 -9.63 -15.45 3.54
N GLU A 26 -9.50 -14.13 3.76
CA GLU A 26 -8.41 -13.33 3.25
C GLU A 26 -7.78 -12.50 4.36
N LYS A 27 -6.62 -12.93 4.80
CA LYS A 27 -5.85 -12.16 5.74
C LYS A 27 -5.07 -11.09 4.98
N LYS A 28 -5.13 -9.85 5.44
CA LYS A 28 -4.41 -8.72 4.87
C LYS A 28 -3.44 -8.15 5.90
N TRP A 29 -2.33 -7.66 5.39
CA TRP A 29 -1.31 -7.02 6.22
C TRP A 29 -1.19 -5.56 5.85
N PRO A 30 -1.08 -4.66 6.84
CA PRO A 30 -0.82 -3.26 6.58
C PRO A 30 0.59 -3.09 6.05
N MET A 31 0.77 -2.15 5.11
CA MET A 31 2.06 -1.82 4.53
C MET A 31 2.31 -0.33 4.62
N GLN A 32 3.43 0.02 5.20
CA GLN A 32 3.89 1.40 5.32
C GLN A 32 5.36 1.44 4.95
N VAL A 33 5.75 2.41 4.13
CA VAL A 33 7.14 2.61 3.76
C VAL A 33 7.53 4.06 3.96
N THR A 34 8.80 4.31 4.22
CA THR A 34 9.36 5.65 4.28
C THR A 34 10.17 5.88 3.02
N VAL A 35 9.77 6.85 2.21
CA VAL A 35 10.51 7.23 1.00
C VAL A 35 11.45 8.36 1.36
N VAL A 36 12.73 8.19 1.02
CA VAL A 36 13.77 9.20 1.23
C VAL A 36 14.23 9.71 -0.13
N ASN A 37 14.13 11.01 -0.35
CA ASN A 37 14.58 11.63 -1.60
C ASN A 37 16.07 12.01 -1.50
N ARG A 38 16.90 11.21 -2.12
CA ARG A 38 18.33 11.50 -2.26
C ARG A 38 18.71 11.91 -3.68
N THR A 39 17.71 12.24 -4.49
CA THR A 39 17.94 12.81 -5.82
C THR A 39 18.15 14.32 -5.70
N THR A 40 18.62 14.94 -6.78
CA THR A 40 18.76 16.38 -6.86
C THR A 40 17.46 17.08 -7.27
N CYS A 41 16.41 16.32 -7.53
CA CYS A 41 15.13 16.85 -8.01
C CYS A 41 14.05 16.73 -6.93
N PRO A 42 13.25 17.77 -6.73
CA PRO A 42 12.05 17.65 -5.89
C PRO A 42 11.08 16.64 -6.47
N ILE A 43 10.44 15.85 -5.61
CA ILE A 43 9.45 14.87 -6.01
C ILE A 43 8.06 15.43 -5.69
N ALA A 44 7.23 15.60 -6.71
CA ALA A 44 5.89 16.14 -6.57
C ALA A 44 4.79 15.07 -6.59
N ASP A 45 5.09 13.89 -7.13
CA ASP A 45 4.10 12.84 -7.31
C ASP A 45 4.76 11.48 -7.07
N ILE A 46 4.14 10.68 -6.21
CA ILE A 46 4.53 9.29 -5.97
C ILE A 46 3.30 8.42 -6.16
N ARG A 47 3.36 7.50 -7.11
CA ARG A 47 2.28 6.58 -7.40
C ARG A 47 2.73 5.14 -7.23
N LEU A 48 1.79 4.32 -6.84
CA LEU A 48 2.00 2.90 -6.57
C LEU A 48 1.02 2.07 -7.37
N SER A 49 1.49 0.96 -7.89
CA SER A 49 0.68 -0.07 -8.49
C SER A 49 1.12 -1.43 -7.97
N LEU A 50 0.18 -2.35 -7.80
CA LEU A 50 0.56 -3.76 -7.64
C LEU A 50 1.16 -4.26 -8.95
N ALA A 51 2.19 -5.10 -8.86
CA ALA A 51 2.83 -5.64 -10.06
C ALA A 51 1.88 -6.46 -10.92
N SER A 52 0.82 -7.01 -10.31
CA SER A 52 -0.22 -7.78 -11.01
C SER A 52 -1.31 -6.90 -11.64
N GLU A 53 -1.28 -5.59 -11.42
CA GLU A 53 -2.29 -4.65 -11.88
C GLU A 53 -1.64 -3.52 -12.67
N GLU A 54 -2.41 -2.90 -13.58
CA GLU A 54 -1.93 -1.79 -14.40
C GLU A 54 -2.43 -0.42 -13.90
N ASP A 55 -3.19 -0.41 -12.81
CA ASP A 55 -3.74 0.82 -12.24
C ASP A 55 -2.77 1.47 -11.27
N TRP A 56 -2.29 2.66 -11.60
CA TRP A 56 -1.34 3.39 -10.79
C TRP A 56 -1.95 4.10 -9.59
N GLY A 57 -3.26 4.29 -9.58
CA GLY A 57 -3.92 4.98 -8.48
C GLY A 57 -3.51 6.45 -8.35
N PRO A 58 -3.90 7.09 -7.22
CA PRO A 58 -3.63 8.51 -7.01
C PRO A 58 -2.21 8.78 -6.53
N ASN A 59 -1.80 10.07 -6.60
CA ASN A 59 -0.60 10.55 -5.95
C ASN A 59 -0.69 10.31 -4.44
N ARG A 60 0.38 9.79 -3.86
CA ARG A 60 0.44 9.40 -2.45
C ARG A 60 1.03 10.46 -1.52
N ILE A 61 1.50 11.59 -2.06
CA ILE A 61 2.06 12.67 -1.25
C ILE A 61 1.26 13.96 -1.44
N GLU A 62 1.14 14.75 -0.37
CA GLU A 62 0.40 16.01 -0.39
C GLU A 62 1.31 17.21 -0.61
N THR A 63 2.56 17.09 -0.21
CA THR A 63 3.56 18.15 -0.34
C THR A 63 4.76 17.65 -1.11
N VAL A 64 5.44 18.57 -1.78
CA VAL A 64 6.65 18.25 -2.53
C VAL A 64 7.73 17.73 -1.56
N LEU A 65 8.35 16.62 -1.93
CA LEU A 65 9.44 16.01 -1.18
C LEU A 65 10.76 16.53 -1.73
N GLU A 66 11.40 17.42 -0.98
CA GLU A 66 12.66 18.04 -1.37
C GLU A 66 13.84 17.09 -1.17
N GLU A 67 14.97 17.44 -1.76
CA GLU A 67 16.22 16.69 -1.59
C GLU A 67 16.56 16.53 -0.10
N GLY A 68 16.84 15.29 0.30
CA GLY A 68 17.19 14.95 1.67
C GLY A 68 16.00 14.76 2.61
N GLU A 69 14.79 15.09 2.16
CA GLU A 69 13.59 14.87 2.95
C GLU A 69 13.07 13.43 2.85
N SER A 70 12.30 13.04 3.85
CA SER A 70 11.62 11.74 3.86
C SER A 70 10.15 11.90 4.17
N VAL A 71 9.35 10.95 3.72
CA VAL A 71 7.91 10.90 3.97
C VAL A 71 7.48 9.47 4.23
N GLU A 72 6.66 9.28 5.26
CA GLU A 72 6.00 8.00 5.50
C GLU A 72 4.76 7.90 4.62
N ILE A 73 4.63 6.79 3.92
CA ILE A 73 3.49 6.52 3.06
C ILE A 73 2.79 5.26 3.53
N ASP A 74 1.50 5.40 3.84
CA ASP A 74 0.63 4.26 4.09
C ASP A 74 0.17 3.71 2.74
N LEU A 75 0.61 2.52 2.42
CA LEU A 75 0.27 1.87 1.15
C LEU A 75 -1.07 1.13 1.19
N GLY A 76 -1.65 0.96 2.38
CA GLY A 76 -2.87 0.21 2.57
C GLY A 76 -2.61 -1.21 3.05
N GLU A 77 -3.61 -2.07 2.88
CA GLU A 77 -3.54 -3.46 3.31
C GLU A 77 -3.55 -4.40 2.10
N TYR A 78 -2.74 -5.46 2.18
CA TYR A 78 -2.56 -6.40 1.06
C TYR A 78 -2.57 -7.83 1.54
N THR A 79 -3.01 -8.73 0.67
CA THR A 79 -2.94 -10.18 0.89
C THR A 79 -1.50 -10.67 0.69
N GLU A 80 -1.22 -11.88 1.20
CA GLU A 80 0.10 -12.51 0.99
C GLU A 80 0.42 -12.68 -0.48
N GLU A 81 -0.55 -13.05 -1.29
CA GLU A 81 -0.38 -13.20 -2.74
C GLU A 81 0.01 -11.88 -3.41
N GLU A 82 -0.65 -10.78 -3.02
CA GLU A 82 -0.33 -9.45 -3.53
C GLU A 82 1.07 -9.01 -3.13
N LEU A 83 1.46 -9.25 -1.88
CA LEU A 83 2.80 -8.92 -1.38
C LEU A 83 3.88 -9.74 -2.09
N ASN A 84 3.61 -10.99 -2.39
CA ASN A 84 4.54 -11.85 -3.12
C ASN A 84 4.70 -11.43 -4.58
N ALA A 85 3.70 -10.81 -5.17
CA ALA A 85 3.78 -10.27 -6.52
C ALA A 85 4.63 -8.99 -6.59
N GLY A 86 4.66 -8.23 -5.51
CA GLY A 86 5.44 -7.00 -5.42
C GLY A 86 4.71 -5.76 -5.92
N PHE A 87 5.42 -4.65 -5.94
CA PHE A 87 4.89 -3.34 -6.26
C PHE A 87 5.72 -2.65 -7.35
N ASN A 88 5.07 -1.78 -8.09
CA ASN A 88 5.74 -0.84 -8.99
C ASN A 88 5.55 0.58 -8.44
N LEU A 89 6.58 1.40 -8.55
CA LEU A 89 6.56 2.78 -8.10
C LEU A 89 6.89 3.72 -9.25
N GLN A 90 6.22 4.87 -9.26
CA GLN A 90 6.53 5.98 -10.16
C GLN A 90 6.76 7.24 -9.35
N PHE A 91 7.82 7.97 -9.72
CA PHE A 91 8.20 9.23 -9.09
C PHE A 91 8.30 10.31 -10.15
N TYR A 92 7.55 11.40 -9.97
CA TYR A 92 7.53 12.53 -10.89
C TYR A 92 7.93 13.81 -10.18
N GLY A 93 8.66 14.65 -10.90
CA GLY A 93 9.00 15.99 -10.45
C GLY A 93 7.87 16.99 -10.64
N GLU A 94 8.12 18.25 -10.28
CA GLU A 94 7.14 19.33 -10.42
C GLU A 94 6.81 19.63 -11.89
N ASP A 95 7.67 19.24 -12.81
CA ASP A 95 7.51 19.39 -14.25
C ASP A 95 6.78 18.21 -14.92
N ASP A 96 6.23 17.29 -14.14
CA ASP A 96 5.57 16.05 -14.57
C ASP A 96 6.51 15.09 -15.32
N GLU A 97 7.81 15.25 -15.18
CA GLU A 97 8.78 14.33 -15.75
C GLU A 97 9.24 13.30 -14.72
N PRO A 98 9.54 12.06 -15.15
CA PRO A 98 10.05 11.04 -14.24
C PRO A 98 11.36 11.48 -13.58
N VAL A 99 11.41 11.35 -12.25
CA VAL A 99 12.61 11.70 -11.49
C VAL A 99 13.72 10.70 -11.73
N ASN A 100 13.37 9.43 -11.85
CA ASN A 100 14.31 8.36 -12.16
C ASN A 100 13.61 7.34 -13.07
N PRO A 101 13.73 7.49 -14.39
CA PRO A 101 13.01 6.64 -15.34
C PRO A 101 13.37 5.16 -15.24
N ASP A 102 14.52 4.81 -14.69
CA ASP A 102 14.93 3.41 -14.53
C ASP A 102 13.99 2.65 -13.59
N TYR A 103 13.34 3.33 -12.66
CA TYR A 103 12.38 2.69 -11.77
C TYR A 103 11.07 2.31 -12.46
N GLU A 104 10.70 2.95 -13.55
CA GLU A 104 9.48 2.63 -14.28
C GLU A 104 9.55 1.30 -15.03
N ALA A 105 10.71 0.95 -15.49
CA ALA A 105 10.94 -0.26 -16.27
C ALA A 105 11.42 -1.42 -15.39
N SER A 106 11.44 -1.23 -14.09
CA SER A 106 12.05 -2.18 -13.17
C SER A 106 11.18 -3.42 -12.96
N ASN A 107 11.85 -4.47 -12.49
CA ASN A 107 11.19 -5.61 -11.89
C ASN A 107 10.40 -5.18 -10.65
N PRO A 108 9.41 -5.96 -10.23
CA PRO A 108 8.64 -5.64 -9.03
C PRO A 108 9.54 -5.39 -7.82
N ILE A 109 9.15 -4.42 -7.00
CA ILE A 109 9.83 -4.07 -5.76
C ILE A 109 9.09 -4.73 -4.61
N PHE A 110 9.83 -5.30 -3.66
CA PHE A 110 9.28 -5.96 -2.50
C PHE A 110 9.62 -5.17 -1.25
N PHE A 111 8.60 -4.95 -0.43
CA PHE A 111 8.75 -4.24 0.84
C PHE A 111 8.29 -5.10 2.00
N ASP A 112 8.93 -4.90 3.14
CA ASP A 112 8.38 -5.28 4.44
C ASP A 112 7.77 -4.06 5.11
N ASN A 113 6.78 -4.26 5.97
CA ASN A 113 6.14 -3.16 6.66
C ASN A 113 7.16 -2.37 7.49
N GLY A 114 7.20 -1.06 7.26
CA GLY A 114 8.14 -0.17 7.92
C GLY A 114 9.47 0.01 7.22
N ASP A 115 9.64 -0.56 6.03
CA ASP A 115 10.87 -0.42 5.25
C ASP A 115 11.11 1.02 4.78
N TYR A 116 12.37 1.30 4.50
CA TYR A 116 12.80 2.54 3.86
C TYR A 116 13.05 2.29 2.38
N PHE A 117 12.54 3.17 1.55
CA PHE A 117 12.86 3.19 0.12
C PHE A 117 13.66 4.46 -0.17
N ILE A 118 14.93 4.28 -0.50
CA ILE A 118 15.82 5.40 -0.77
C ILE A 118 15.91 5.60 -2.28
N LEU A 119 15.36 6.73 -2.75
CA LEU A 119 15.43 7.11 -4.14
C LEU A 119 16.74 7.85 -4.37
N ALA A 120 17.65 7.21 -5.08
CA ALA A 120 18.97 7.73 -5.36
C ALA A 120 19.03 8.37 -6.76
N PRO A 121 20.05 9.23 -7.04
CA PRO A 121 20.24 9.77 -8.38
C PRO A 121 20.44 8.65 -9.42
N ALA A 122 19.98 8.89 -10.62
CA ALA A 122 20.16 7.96 -11.74
C ALA A 122 21.64 7.86 -12.17
#